data_c3f90b1e0465c523a3f0d40a462c7837
#
_entry.id   c3f90b1e0465c523a3f0d40a462c7837
#
_cell.length_a   1.000
_cell.length_b   1.000
_cell.length_c   1.000
_cell.angle_alpha   90.00
_cell.angle_beta   90.00
_cell.angle_gamma   90.00
#
_symmetry.space_group_name_H-M   'P 1'
#
loop_
_entity.id
_entity.type
_entity.pdbx_description
1 polymer ?
#
loop_
_entity_poly.entity_id
_entity_poly.type
_entity_poly.pdbx_seq_one_letter_code
_entity_poly.pdbx_strand_id
1 'polypeptide(L)'
;VAAYGPLWNSGGERGIYKTTNGGKNWKRVLHISDHTGFNEVHLDPRNPDILYATSHQRQRKVWTYVSGGPESGLYKSLDGGENWIQLKNGIPGSDKGRFAIAISPVNPDVIYCMIEGHGFYKSLNRGASFNRESGHSTSGNYYVELFASPHDVNTIYSMDTYAQWSTDGGKSFKRLGEKGKHVDNHVAWIDPENPDHLILGCDGGLYETWDHASSWH
;
A
#
# COMPACT_ATOMS: atom_id res chain seq x y z
N VAL A 1 6.92 -0.33 12.57
CA VAL A 1 7.66 -0.74 11.36
C VAL A 1 7.11 -2.05 10.85
N ALA A 2 6.90 -2.14 9.51
CA ALA A 2 6.59 -3.39 8.82
C ALA A 2 7.90 -4.07 8.39
N ALA A 3 8.06 -5.35 8.72
CA ALA A 3 9.25 -6.12 8.39
C ALA A 3 8.89 -7.29 7.46
N TYR A 4 9.48 -7.26 6.28
CA TYR A 4 9.24 -8.24 5.23
C TYR A 4 9.93 -9.58 5.50
N GLY A 5 11.08 -9.55 6.20
CA GLY A 5 11.95 -10.70 6.39
C GLY A 5 12.75 -11.08 5.14
N PRO A 6 13.52 -12.18 5.21
CA PRO A 6 14.35 -12.62 4.11
C PRO A 6 13.53 -13.06 2.89
N LEU A 7 14.01 -12.73 1.68
CA LEU A 7 13.35 -13.08 0.43
C LEU A 7 13.54 -14.56 0.06
N TRP A 8 14.75 -15.11 0.31
CA TRP A 8 15.16 -16.42 -0.16
C TRP A 8 14.91 -17.56 0.82
N ASN A 9 14.75 -17.23 2.11
CA ASN A 9 14.56 -18.20 3.19
C ASN A 9 13.27 -17.91 3.96
N SER A 10 12.76 -18.91 4.66
CA SER A 10 11.74 -18.75 5.69
C SER A 10 12.34 -18.18 6.99
N GLY A 11 11.49 -17.74 7.91
CA GLY A 11 11.90 -17.20 9.21
C GLY A 11 12.41 -15.75 9.14
N GLY A 12 13.33 -15.41 10.03
CA GLY A 12 13.88 -14.06 10.19
C GLY A 12 12.91 -13.07 10.86
N GLU A 13 13.20 -11.81 10.71
CA GLU A 13 12.46 -10.72 11.37
C GLU A 13 11.18 -10.35 10.59
N ARG A 14 10.22 -11.28 10.50
CA ARG A 14 8.92 -11.07 9.86
C ARG A 14 7.91 -10.56 10.87
N GLY A 15 7.15 -9.51 10.55
CA GLY A 15 6.10 -9.02 11.42
C GLY A 15 5.95 -7.50 11.44
N ILE A 16 5.10 -7.04 12.33
CA ILE A 16 5.00 -5.62 12.72
C ILE A 16 5.76 -5.45 14.03
N TYR A 17 6.60 -4.43 14.06
CA TYR A 17 7.42 -4.09 15.22
C TYR A 17 7.09 -2.70 15.72
N LYS A 18 7.00 -2.57 17.06
CA LYS A 18 6.72 -1.32 17.77
C LYS A 18 7.87 -0.98 18.70
N THR A 19 8.21 0.29 18.74
CA THR A 19 9.10 0.88 19.74
C THR A 19 8.37 1.99 20.51
N THR A 20 8.67 2.16 21.79
CA THR A 20 8.16 3.24 22.65
C THR A 20 9.29 4.09 23.23
N ASN A 21 10.54 3.85 22.79
CA ASN A 21 11.74 4.51 23.33
C ASN A 21 12.70 5.01 22.24
N GLY A 22 12.14 5.44 21.11
CA GLY A 22 12.93 6.03 20.02
C GLY A 22 13.82 5.01 19.28
N GLY A 23 13.37 3.76 19.17
CA GLY A 23 14.09 2.72 18.42
C GLY A 23 15.17 1.98 19.20
N LYS A 24 15.34 2.28 20.52
CA LYS A 24 16.33 1.57 21.35
C LYS A 24 15.98 0.09 21.53
N ASN A 25 14.69 -0.21 21.67
CA ASN A 25 14.16 -1.57 21.73
C ASN A 25 12.92 -1.70 20.85
N TRP A 26 12.73 -2.89 20.29
CA TRP A 26 11.61 -3.22 19.44
C TRP A 26 10.89 -4.46 19.96
N LYS A 27 9.56 -4.39 20.02
CA LYS A 27 8.68 -5.51 20.36
C LYS A 27 7.96 -5.93 19.07
N ARG A 28 7.99 -7.21 18.73
CA ARG A 28 7.16 -7.75 17.66
C ARG A 28 5.72 -7.86 18.15
N VAL A 29 4.81 -7.09 17.56
CA VAL A 29 3.41 -6.96 17.97
C VAL A 29 2.43 -7.70 17.07
N LEU A 30 2.88 -8.10 15.86
CA LEU A 30 2.11 -8.97 14.98
C LEU A 30 3.06 -9.89 14.21
N HIS A 31 2.78 -11.17 14.22
CA HIS A 31 3.46 -12.22 13.47
C HIS A 31 2.44 -13.23 12.98
N ILE A 32 2.58 -13.73 11.76
CA ILE A 32 1.69 -14.73 11.17
C ILE A 32 2.40 -16.07 11.10
N SER A 33 3.48 -16.13 10.31
CA SER A 33 4.28 -17.34 10.12
C SER A 33 5.70 -17.00 9.67
N ASP A 34 6.53 -18.01 9.56
CA ASP A 34 7.89 -17.91 8.99
C ASP A 34 7.91 -17.67 7.48
N HIS A 35 6.75 -17.67 6.81
CA HIS A 35 6.64 -17.49 5.37
C HIS A 35 6.02 -16.14 4.96
N THR A 36 5.45 -15.41 5.93
CA THR A 36 4.65 -14.21 5.67
C THR A 36 5.22 -13.01 6.41
N GLY A 37 5.64 -12.01 5.66
CA GLY A 37 6.09 -10.72 6.17
C GLY A 37 5.02 -9.64 6.04
N PHE A 38 5.38 -8.42 6.42
CA PHE A 38 4.53 -7.25 6.29
C PHE A 38 5.21 -6.22 5.40
N ASN A 39 4.47 -5.65 4.45
CA ASN A 39 4.99 -4.66 3.51
C ASN A 39 4.61 -3.23 3.89
N GLU A 40 3.48 -3.03 4.56
CA GLU A 40 3.02 -1.69 4.93
C GLU A 40 2.44 -1.66 6.34
N VAL A 41 2.55 -0.49 6.98
CA VAL A 41 1.81 -0.12 8.18
C VAL A 41 1.47 1.37 8.11
N HIS A 42 0.19 1.70 8.27
CA HIS A 42 -0.35 3.05 8.20
C HIS A 42 -1.11 3.39 9.46
N LEU A 43 -1.06 4.65 9.89
CA LEU A 43 -1.85 5.18 11.00
C LEU A 43 -3.05 5.95 10.47
N ASP A 44 -4.19 5.86 11.17
CA ASP A 44 -5.30 6.80 10.95
C ASP A 44 -4.83 8.20 11.37
N PRO A 45 -4.87 9.21 10.48
CA PRO A 45 -4.34 10.55 10.79
C PRO A 45 -5.07 11.26 11.94
N ARG A 46 -6.26 10.80 12.32
CA ARG A 46 -7.06 11.37 13.43
C ARG A 46 -6.81 10.69 14.76
N ASN A 47 -6.35 9.43 14.74
CA ASN A 47 -6.17 8.64 15.95
C ASN A 47 -5.00 7.64 15.76
N PRO A 48 -3.84 7.88 16.40
CA PRO A 48 -2.66 7.02 16.26
C PRO A 48 -2.83 5.60 16.87
N ASP A 49 -3.90 5.36 17.65
CA ASP A 49 -4.21 4.02 18.15
C ASP A 49 -4.84 3.13 17.07
N ILE A 50 -5.33 3.73 15.97
CA ILE A 50 -5.87 2.99 14.84
C ILE A 50 -4.79 2.81 13.78
N LEU A 51 -4.42 1.56 13.52
CA LEU A 51 -3.43 1.21 12.53
C LEU A 51 -3.98 0.18 11.54
N TYR A 52 -3.44 0.22 10.33
CA TYR A 52 -3.68 -0.78 9.29
C TYR A 52 -2.34 -1.33 8.84
N ALA A 53 -2.28 -2.65 8.59
CA ALA A 53 -1.06 -3.31 8.13
C ALA A 53 -1.40 -4.36 7.08
N THR A 54 -0.52 -4.53 6.09
CA THR A 54 -0.67 -5.52 5.03
C THR A 54 0.39 -6.59 5.14
N SER A 55 -0.06 -7.85 5.11
CA SER A 55 0.83 -9.02 5.06
C SER A 55 0.95 -9.55 3.64
N HIS A 56 2.12 -10.10 3.33
CA HIS A 56 2.38 -10.74 2.05
C HIS A 56 3.17 -12.04 2.25
N GLN A 57 2.55 -13.13 1.85
CA GLN A 57 3.22 -14.44 1.78
C GLN A 57 4.11 -14.45 0.54
N ARG A 58 5.44 -14.38 0.75
CA ARG A 58 6.41 -14.19 -0.33
C ARG A 58 7.67 -15.00 -0.09
N GLN A 59 8.11 -15.71 -1.12
CA GLN A 59 9.41 -16.38 -1.10
C GLN A 59 9.96 -16.56 -2.52
N ARG A 60 11.26 -16.30 -2.70
CA ARG A 60 11.97 -16.60 -3.93
C ARG A 60 12.78 -17.86 -3.78
N LYS A 61 12.75 -18.70 -4.81
CA LYS A 61 13.60 -19.87 -4.98
C LYS A 61 14.34 -19.76 -6.31
N VAL A 62 15.40 -20.55 -6.52
CA VAL A 62 16.13 -20.56 -7.79
C VAL A 62 15.21 -20.92 -8.96
N TRP A 63 14.22 -21.76 -8.73
CA TRP A 63 13.32 -22.32 -9.76
C TRP A 63 11.90 -21.77 -9.71
N THR A 64 11.55 -20.91 -8.75
CA THR A 64 10.18 -20.36 -8.62
C THR A 64 10.14 -19.11 -7.76
N TYR A 65 9.03 -18.41 -7.88
CA TYR A 65 8.70 -17.25 -7.06
C TYR A 65 7.29 -17.42 -6.50
N VAL A 66 7.16 -17.39 -5.18
CA VAL A 66 5.88 -17.34 -4.48
C VAL A 66 5.55 -15.88 -4.23
N SER A 67 4.48 -15.38 -4.85
CA SER A 67 3.94 -14.03 -4.64
C SER A 67 2.46 -14.15 -4.28
N GLY A 68 2.22 -14.43 -3.01
CA GLY A 68 0.87 -14.58 -2.49
C GLY A 68 0.61 -15.93 -1.85
N GLY A 69 -0.56 -16.02 -1.25
CA GLY A 69 -1.05 -17.21 -0.56
C GLY A 69 -2.16 -16.87 0.45
N PRO A 70 -2.64 -17.87 1.19
CA PRO A 70 -3.74 -17.69 2.15
C PRO A 70 -3.41 -16.74 3.30
N GLU A 71 -2.13 -16.57 3.63
CA GLU A 71 -1.68 -15.70 4.72
C GLU A 71 -1.48 -14.24 4.32
N SER A 72 -1.58 -13.90 3.02
CA SER A 72 -1.64 -12.50 2.58
C SER A 72 -2.96 -11.88 2.99
N GLY A 73 -2.91 -10.66 3.57
CA GLY A 73 -4.11 -10.05 4.09
C GLY A 73 -3.95 -8.64 4.63
N LEU A 74 -5.07 -8.06 5.01
CA LEU A 74 -5.18 -6.74 5.60
C LEU A 74 -5.57 -6.88 7.08
N TYR A 75 -4.90 -6.15 7.94
CA TYR A 75 -5.07 -6.18 9.40
C TYR A 75 -5.33 -4.79 9.93
N LYS A 76 -6.07 -4.72 11.05
CA LYS A 76 -6.36 -3.48 11.77
C LYS A 76 -6.09 -3.65 13.26
N SER A 77 -5.52 -2.63 13.86
CA SER A 77 -5.43 -2.44 15.32
C SER A 77 -6.29 -1.25 15.74
N LEU A 78 -6.80 -1.28 16.97
CA LEU A 78 -7.57 -0.20 17.60
C LEU A 78 -6.92 0.27 18.93
N ASP A 79 -5.74 -0.25 19.26
CA ASP A 79 -5.07 -0.05 20.55
C ASP A 79 -3.56 0.22 20.39
N GLY A 80 -3.20 0.97 19.35
CA GLY A 80 -1.82 1.35 19.12
C GLY A 80 -0.92 0.18 18.71
N GLY A 81 -1.51 -0.89 18.13
CA GLY A 81 -0.78 -2.04 17.61
C GLY A 81 -0.54 -3.15 18.62
N GLU A 82 -1.18 -3.14 19.79
CA GLU A 82 -1.04 -4.23 20.76
C GLU A 82 -1.84 -5.47 20.35
N ASN A 83 -3.05 -5.27 19.80
CA ASN A 83 -3.89 -6.33 19.25
C ASN A 83 -4.28 -6.04 17.82
N TRP A 84 -4.42 -7.11 17.00
CA TRP A 84 -4.71 -7.00 15.58
C TRP A 84 -5.83 -7.95 15.18
N ILE A 85 -6.73 -7.45 14.33
CA ILE A 85 -7.80 -8.25 13.70
C ILE A 85 -7.60 -8.27 12.19
N GLN A 86 -7.80 -9.42 11.56
CA GLN A 86 -7.78 -9.52 10.11
C GLN A 86 -9.11 -9.02 9.53
N LEU A 87 -9.04 -8.10 8.57
CA LEU A 87 -10.19 -7.59 7.84
C LEU A 87 -10.51 -8.55 6.69
N LYS A 88 -11.74 -9.07 6.66
CA LYS A 88 -12.16 -10.09 5.67
C LYS A 88 -13.41 -9.71 4.89
N ASN A 89 -14.21 -8.77 5.42
CA ASN A 89 -15.50 -8.44 4.83
C ASN A 89 -15.30 -7.69 3.49
N GLY A 90 -15.71 -8.33 2.39
CA GLY A 90 -15.52 -7.84 1.03
C GLY A 90 -14.12 -8.06 0.45
N ILE A 91 -13.20 -8.66 1.21
CA ILE A 91 -11.88 -9.09 0.72
C ILE A 91 -11.99 -10.51 0.18
N PRO A 92 -11.32 -10.85 -0.96
CA PRO A 92 -11.35 -12.21 -1.51
C PRO A 92 -10.91 -13.27 -0.50
N GLY A 93 -11.61 -14.41 -0.48
CA GLY A 93 -11.30 -15.54 0.39
C GLY A 93 -10.21 -16.48 -0.16
N SER A 94 -9.92 -16.41 -1.48
CA SER A 94 -8.88 -17.19 -2.15
C SER A 94 -7.48 -16.66 -1.83
N ASP A 95 -6.46 -17.33 -2.35
CA ASP A 95 -5.08 -16.87 -2.29
C ASP A 95 -4.94 -15.48 -2.89
N LYS A 96 -4.20 -14.61 -2.20
CA LYS A 96 -4.02 -13.20 -2.55
C LYS A 96 -2.54 -12.88 -2.67
N GLY A 97 -2.21 -12.05 -3.63
CA GLY A 97 -0.88 -11.49 -3.77
C GLY A 97 -0.58 -10.39 -2.74
N ARG A 98 0.25 -9.43 -3.14
CA ARG A 98 0.59 -8.26 -2.33
C ARG A 98 -0.60 -7.31 -2.22
N PHE A 99 -0.71 -6.68 -1.08
CA PHE A 99 -1.67 -5.61 -0.82
C PHE A 99 -0.96 -4.25 -0.82
N ALA A 100 -1.64 -3.22 -1.32
CA ALA A 100 -1.36 -1.84 -1.01
C ALA A 100 -2.59 -1.19 -0.39
N ILE A 101 -2.39 -0.27 0.53
CA ILE A 101 -3.47 0.54 1.10
C ILE A 101 -3.11 2.01 1.10
N ALA A 102 -4.13 2.86 0.98
CA ALA A 102 -4.03 4.28 1.24
C ALA A 102 -5.25 4.75 2.04
N ILE A 103 -5.03 5.53 3.09
CA ILE A 103 -6.08 6.18 3.86
C ILE A 103 -6.27 7.57 3.26
N SER A 104 -7.50 7.94 2.91
CA SER A 104 -7.75 9.28 2.38
C SER A 104 -7.47 10.38 3.41
N PRO A 105 -6.58 11.33 3.14
CA PRO A 105 -6.39 12.47 4.03
C PRO A 105 -7.62 13.39 4.12
N VAL A 106 -8.41 13.45 3.03
CA VAL A 106 -9.63 14.26 2.95
C VAL A 106 -10.75 13.68 3.81
N ASN A 107 -10.88 12.36 3.78
CA ASN A 107 -11.86 11.64 4.60
C ASN A 107 -11.27 10.30 5.06
N PRO A 108 -10.67 10.22 6.25
CA PRO A 108 -10.04 9.00 6.74
C PRO A 108 -10.98 7.82 7.05
N ASP A 109 -12.28 7.96 6.84
CA ASP A 109 -13.21 6.82 6.81
C ASP A 109 -13.10 6.03 5.50
N VAL A 110 -12.52 6.65 4.47
CA VAL A 110 -12.28 6.04 3.16
C VAL A 110 -10.88 5.42 3.12
N ILE A 111 -10.84 4.13 2.84
CA ILE A 111 -9.60 3.36 2.67
C ILE A 111 -9.63 2.73 1.29
N TYR A 112 -8.59 2.95 0.53
CA TYR A 112 -8.33 2.28 -0.73
C TYR A 112 -7.44 1.06 -0.50
N CYS A 113 -7.70 0.01 -1.25
CA CYS A 113 -6.93 -1.22 -1.18
C CYS A 113 -6.77 -1.81 -2.58
N MET A 114 -5.55 -2.03 -3.00
CA MET A 114 -5.24 -2.77 -4.21
C MET A 114 -4.71 -4.14 -3.82
N ILE A 115 -5.22 -5.19 -4.46
CA ILE A 115 -4.85 -6.58 -4.18
C ILE A 115 -4.34 -7.19 -5.49
N GLU A 116 -3.06 -7.54 -5.51
CA GLU A 116 -2.45 -8.22 -6.66
C GLU A 116 -3.26 -9.45 -7.04
N GLY A 117 -3.61 -9.54 -8.34
CA GLY A 117 -4.41 -10.62 -8.90
C GLY A 117 -5.94 -10.49 -8.68
N HIS A 118 -6.42 -9.52 -7.90
CA HIS A 118 -7.84 -9.38 -7.57
C HIS A 118 -8.45 -8.02 -7.95
N GLY A 119 -7.64 -6.95 -7.99
CA GLY A 119 -8.08 -5.62 -8.40
C GLY A 119 -8.09 -4.59 -7.27
N PHE A 120 -8.86 -3.52 -7.49
CA PHE A 120 -8.94 -2.35 -6.64
C PHE A 120 -10.25 -2.34 -5.83
N TYR A 121 -10.14 -2.07 -4.54
CA TYR A 121 -11.22 -2.09 -3.55
C TYR A 121 -11.26 -0.79 -2.78
N LYS A 122 -12.44 -0.44 -2.28
CA LYS A 122 -12.66 0.74 -1.44
C LYS A 122 -13.55 0.41 -0.25
N SER A 123 -13.18 0.92 0.91
CA SER A 123 -14.00 0.97 2.11
C SER A 123 -14.45 2.40 2.36
N LEU A 124 -15.70 2.59 2.81
CA LEU A 124 -16.26 3.87 3.25
C LEU A 124 -16.48 3.93 4.77
N ASN A 125 -16.02 2.91 5.48
CA ASN A 125 -16.34 2.69 6.90
C ASN A 125 -15.12 2.18 7.69
N ARG A 126 -13.94 2.77 7.44
CA ARG A 126 -12.68 2.45 8.15
C ARG A 126 -12.30 0.97 8.07
N GLY A 127 -12.55 0.33 6.92
CA GLY A 127 -12.21 -1.06 6.70
C GLY A 127 -13.20 -2.07 7.31
N ALA A 128 -14.36 -1.65 7.82
CA ALA A 128 -15.36 -2.58 8.30
C ALA A 128 -15.93 -3.46 7.16
N SER A 129 -15.96 -2.91 5.94
CA SER A 129 -16.24 -3.66 4.71
C SER A 129 -15.55 -3.01 3.50
N PHE A 130 -15.28 -3.81 2.47
CA PHE A 130 -14.70 -3.38 1.20
C PHE A 130 -15.61 -3.76 0.04
N ASN A 131 -15.69 -2.89 -0.97
CA ASN A 131 -16.33 -3.15 -2.25
C ASN A 131 -15.28 -3.10 -3.36
N ARG A 132 -15.36 -4.04 -4.31
CA ARG A 132 -14.51 -4.02 -5.50
C ARG A 132 -14.98 -2.93 -6.45
N GLU A 133 -14.13 -1.97 -6.76
CA GLU A 133 -14.41 -0.85 -7.66
C GLU A 133 -14.00 -1.17 -9.11
N SER A 134 -12.85 -1.85 -9.29
CA SER A 134 -12.34 -2.19 -10.63
C SER A 134 -11.40 -3.39 -10.63
N GLY A 135 -10.97 -3.79 -11.83
CA GLY A 135 -9.94 -4.81 -12.02
C GLY A 135 -8.50 -4.28 -11.96
N HIS A 136 -8.30 -2.99 -11.64
CA HIS A 136 -6.98 -2.39 -11.62
C HIS A 136 -6.08 -3.08 -10.58
N SER A 137 -4.90 -3.51 -11.02
CA SER A 137 -3.87 -4.12 -10.21
C SER A 137 -2.52 -3.95 -10.89
N THR A 138 -1.46 -3.85 -10.11
CA THR A 138 -0.07 -3.76 -10.58
C THR A 138 0.72 -5.00 -10.20
N SER A 139 1.97 -5.12 -10.65
CA SER A 139 2.79 -6.29 -10.36
C SER A 139 3.28 -6.29 -8.92
N GLY A 140 2.87 -7.26 -8.11
CA GLY A 140 3.26 -7.43 -6.72
C GLY A 140 4.73 -7.74 -6.49
N ASN A 141 5.48 -8.07 -7.54
CA ASN A 141 6.90 -8.33 -7.42
C ASN A 141 7.70 -7.05 -7.09
N TYR A 142 7.35 -5.92 -7.74
CA TYR A 142 8.08 -4.66 -7.61
C TYR A 142 7.19 -3.51 -7.17
N TYR A 143 5.94 -3.48 -7.61
CA TYR A 143 4.99 -2.38 -7.41
C TYR A 143 3.89 -2.81 -6.43
N VAL A 144 2.72 -2.28 -6.50
CA VAL A 144 1.59 -2.35 -5.57
C VAL A 144 1.81 -1.34 -4.45
N GLU A 145 1.79 -0.05 -4.84
CA GLU A 145 1.80 1.08 -3.93
C GLU A 145 0.68 2.06 -4.32
N LEU A 146 -0.01 2.60 -3.33
CA LEU A 146 -1.11 3.55 -3.50
C LEU A 146 -0.87 4.82 -2.70
N PHE A 147 -1.24 5.95 -3.29
CA PHE A 147 -1.19 7.27 -2.64
C PHE A 147 -2.53 7.99 -2.86
N ALA A 148 -3.18 8.38 -1.77
CA ALA A 148 -4.43 9.13 -1.83
C ALA A 148 -4.15 10.63 -1.90
N SER A 149 -4.86 11.35 -2.75
CA SER A 149 -4.76 12.79 -2.86
C SER A 149 -5.21 13.48 -1.56
N PRO A 150 -4.49 14.51 -1.09
CA PRO A 150 -4.93 15.36 0.00
C PRO A 150 -6.00 16.39 -0.40
N HIS A 151 -6.35 16.49 -1.71
CA HIS A 151 -7.27 17.48 -2.23
C HIS A 151 -8.66 16.92 -2.55
N ASP A 152 -8.73 15.65 -2.99
CA ASP A 152 -9.98 15.04 -3.43
C ASP A 152 -10.03 13.57 -3.04
N VAL A 153 -11.13 13.18 -2.41
CA VAL A 153 -11.37 11.81 -1.95
C VAL A 153 -11.47 10.78 -3.08
N ASN A 154 -11.72 11.19 -4.32
CA ASN A 154 -11.80 10.28 -5.46
C ASN A 154 -10.48 10.17 -6.25
N THR A 155 -9.48 10.97 -5.88
CA THR A 155 -8.19 10.98 -6.58
C THR A 155 -7.17 10.10 -5.87
N ILE A 156 -6.68 9.08 -6.60
CA ILE A 156 -5.73 8.08 -6.12
C ILE A 156 -4.65 7.89 -7.19
N TYR A 157 -3.40 7.81 -6.73
CA TYR A 157 -2.24 7.48 -7.55
C TYR A 157 -1.79 6.04 -7.27
N SER A 158 -1.49 5.29 -8.33
CA SER A 158 -1.05 3.91 -8.28
C SER A 158 0.29 3.78 -8.98
N MET A 159 1.28 3.30 -8.26
CA MET A 159 2.63 3.13 -8.77
C MET A 159 2.76 1.81 -9.53
N ASP A 160 3.48 1.89 -10.64
CA ASP A 160 3.76 0.79 -11.56
C ASP A 160 4.95 1.20 -12.46
N THR A 161 5.31 0.39 -13.43
CA THR A 161 6.22 0.81 -14.52
C THR A 161 5.81 2.18 -15.05
N TYR A 162 4.53 2.38 -15.33
CA TYR A 162 3.96 3.70 -15.65
C TYR A 162 3.03 4.12 -14.52
N ALA A 163 3.30 5.26 -13.91
CA ALA A 163 2.42 5.80 -12.87
C ALA A 163 1.00 6.02 -13.42
N GLN A 164 0.02 5.61 -12.67
CA GLN A 164 -1.39 5.71 -13.03
C GLN A 164 -2.17 6.46 -11.96
N TRP A 165 -3.27 7.03 -12.34
CA TRP A 165 -4.15 7.74 -11.41
C TRP A 165 -5.62 7.56 -11.77
N SER A 166 -6.46 7.68 -10.76
CA SER A 166 -7.92 7.67 -10.84
C SER A 166 -8.46 8.99 -10.30
N THR A 167 -9.56 9.49 -10.87
CA THR A 167 -10.33 10.64 -10.36
C THR A 167 -11.79 10.28 -10.09
N ASP A 168 -12.12 8.99 -10.12
CA ASP A 168 -13.48 8.46 -9.96
C ASP A 168 -13.59 7.45 -8.81
N GLY A 169 -12.67 7.51 -7.86
CA GLY A 169 -12.66 6.66 -6.68
C GLY A 169 -12.18 5.23 -6.95
N GLY A 170 -11.38 5.03 -8.02
CA GLY A 170 -10.78 3.75 -8.36
C GLY A 170 -11.60 2.91 -9.34
N LYS A 171 -12.64 3.46 -9.95
CA LYS A 171 -13.44 2.77 -10.98
C LYS A 171 -12.68 2.64 -12.29
N SER A 172 -11.87 3.65 -12.62
CA SER A 172 -10.96 3.63 -13.76
C SER A 172 -9.61 4.24 -13.42
N PHE A 173 -8.56 3.78 -14.11
CA PHE A 173 -7.20 4.30 -14.00
C PHE A 173 -6.67 4.67 -15.37
N LYS A 174 -5.94 5.77 -15.45
CA LYS A 174 -5.24 6.23 -16.65
C LYS A 174 -3.79 6.57 -16.32
N ARG A 175 -2.91 6.55 -17.32
CA ARG A 175 -1.52 6.95 -17.13
C ARG A 175 -1.43 8.42 -16.70
N LEU A 176 -0.56 8.68 -15.75
CA LEU A 176 -0.29 10.04 -15.27
C LEU A 176 0.49 10.85 -16.32
N GLY A 177 1.53 10.24 -16.91
CA GLY A 177 2.42 10.83 -17.90
C GLY A 177 3.88 10.67 -17.48
N GLU A 178 4.74 10.28 -18.44
CA GLU A 178 6.16 9.97 -18.15
C GLU A 178 7.12 10.75 -19.08
N LYS A 179 6.63 11.78 -19.77
CA LYS A 179 7.45 12.53 -20.73
C LYS A 179 8.57 13.28 -20.01
N GLY A 180 9.82 12.90 -20.28
CA GLY A 180 11.00 13.51 -19.67
C GLY A 180 11.42 12.90 -18.33
N LYS A 181 10.74 11.83 -17.88
CA LYS A 181 11.00 11.14 -16.63
C LYS A 181 11.31 9.65 -16.88
N HIS A 182 12.12 9.05 -15.99
CA HIS A 182 12.28 7.60 -15.97
C HIS A 182 10.96 6.92 -15.52
N VAL A 183 10.68 5.76 -16.06
CA VAL A 183 9.59 4.87 -15.65
C VAL A 183 9.95 4.15 -14.33
N ASP A 184 9.21 3.10 -13.95
CA ASP A 184 9.43 2.27 -12.75
C ASP A 184 9.23 3.05 -11.45
N ASN A 185 7.99 3.46 -11.22
CA ASN A 185 7.58 4.34 -10.12
C ASN A 185 7.30 3.55 -8.85
N HIS A 186 7.81 4.04 -7.71
CA HIS A 186 7.70 3.39 -6.41
C HIS A 186 7.04 4.25 -5.33
N VAL A 187 7.18 5.58 -5.41
CA VAL A 187 6.67 6.48 -4.38
C VAL A 187 6.16 7.77 -5.00
N ALA A 188 5.12 8.33 -4.40
CA ALA A 188 4.60 9.65 -4.74
C ALA A 188 4.43 10.49 -3.48
N TRP A 189 4.76 11.75 -3.58
CA TRP A 189 4.34 12.80 -2.65
C TRP A 189 3.50 13.80 -3.43
N ILE A 190 2.36 14.17 -2.87
CA ILE A 190 1.42 15.14 -3.41
C ILE A 190 1.41 16.32 -2.48
N ASP A 191 1.70 17.51 -2.98
CA ASP A 191 1.70 18.74 -2.20
C ASP A 191 0.30 19.00 -1.61
N PRO A 192 0.14 19.14 -0.29
CA PRO A 192 -1.16 19.38 0.32
C PRO A 192 -1.71 20.80 0.04
N GLU A 193 -0.91 21.71 -0.50
CA GLU A 193 -1.32 23.08 -0.83
C GLU A 193 -1.51 23.30 -2.33
N ASN A 194 -0.92 22.45 -3.18
CA ASN A 194 -0.98 22.57 -4.63
C ASN A 194 -1.22 21.20 -5.32
N PRO A 195 -2.40 20.93 -5.86
CA PRO A 195 -2.73 19.65 -6.50
C PRO A 195 -1.92 19.35 -7.77
N ASP A 196 -1.32 20.37 -8.40
CA ASP A 196 -0.52 20.22 -9.61
C ASP A 196 0.97 19.94 -9.32
N HIS A 197 1.36 20.08 -8.03
CA HIS A 197 2.72 19.83 -7.58
C HIS A 197 2.87 18.41 -7.02
N LEU A 198 3.67 17.60 -7.71
CA LEU A 198 3.93 16.22 -7.34
C LEU A 198 5.44 15.93 -7.37
N ILE A 199 5.88 15.04 -6.49
CA ILE A 199 7.21 14.44 -6.55
C ILE A 199 7.06 12.93 -6.66
N LEU A 200 7.65 12.31 -7.68
CA LEU A 200 7.69 10.87 -7.85
C LEU A 200 9.11 10.33 -7.72
N GLY A 201 9.25 9.25 -6.95
CA GLY A 201 10.48 8.46 -6.88
C GLY A 201 10.36 7.22 -7.76
N CYS A 202 11.39 7.00 -8.57
CA CYS A 202 11.50 5.87 -9.49
C CYS A 202 12.95 5.36 -9.55
N ASP A 203 13.20 4.32 -10.35
CA ASP A 203 14.57 3.76 -10.49
C ASP A 203 15.61 4.76 -11.03
N GLY A 204 15.15 5.77 -11.76
CA GLY A 204 16.02 6.85 -12.27
C GLY A 204 16.29 8.00 -11.29
N GLY A 205 15.60 8.05 -10.15
CA GLY A 205 15.74 9.10 -9.14
C GLY A 205 14.42 9.77 -8.76
N LEU A 206 14.50 11.02 -8.30
CA LEU A 206 13.34 11.85 -7.97
C LEU A 206 13.05 12.80 -9.12
N TYR A 207 11.78 12.91 -9.44
CA TYR A 207 11.26 13.83 -10.46
C TYR A 207 10.12 14.66 -9.89
N GLU A 208 10.12 15.93 -10.25
CA GLU A 208 9.17 16.93 -9.76
C GLU A 208 8.36 17.50 -10.91
N THR A 209 7.08 17.77 -10.69
CA THR A 209 6.19 18.43 -11.63
C THR A 209 5.37 19.50 -10.92
N TRP A 210 5.10 20.61 -11.61
CA TRP A 210 4.28 21.71 -11.14
C TRP A 210 3.03 21.94 -12.02
N ASP A 211 2.80 21.02 -12.98
CA ASP A 211 1.74 21.10 -13.98
C ASP A 211 1.01 19.76 -14.14
N HIS A 212 0.90 19.03 -13.01
CA HIS A 212 0.24 17.72 -12.92
C HIS A 212 0.73 16.73 -13.98
N ALA A 213 2.05 16.52 -14.04
CA ALA A 213 2.73 15.56 -14.91
C ALA A 213 2.70 15.91 -16.43
N SER A 214 2.37 17.14 -16.81
CA SER A 214 2.53 17.58 -18.20
C SER A 214 4.01 17.74 -18.57
N SER A 215 4.84 18.09 -17.59
CA SER A 215 6.31 18.12 -17.69
C SER A 215 6.96 17.66 -16.37
N TRP A 216 8.19 17.14 -16.45
CA TRP A 216 8.98 16.66 -15.31
C TRP A 216 10.38 17.28 -15.30
N HIS A 217 10.90 17.53 -14.10
CA HIS A 217 12.22 18.09 -13.83
C HIS A 217 13.05 17.20 -12.91
#